data_098b7ec1b34ef9bdfa13c9463559d385
#
_entry.id   098b7ec1b34ef9bdfa13c9463559d385
#
_cell.length_a   1.000
_cell.length_b   1.000
_cell.length_c   1.000
_cell.angle_alpha   90.00
_cell.angle_beta   90.00
_cell.angle_gamma   90.00
#
_symmetry.space_group_name_H-M   'P 1'
#
loop_
_entity.id
_entity.type
_entity.pdbx_description
1 polymer ?
#
loop_
_entity_poly.entity_id
_entity_poly.type
_entity_poly.pdbx_seq_one_letter_code
_entity_poly.pdbx_strand_id
1 'polypeptide(L)'
;MSGRPACILPSPQCYNSAAKTLFPFLHRRHRMHRRVLTLLVTMLALGISALTQCESAFAQEHAQRAAAAKVKSASLMTGYGDWHHPVSTKNAQAQAFFDQGLRLIYAFNHDEAMRSFQRAAEIDPKLAMAYWGVAEAVGPNYNDPASEDRFAQAHSAIGKALTLGADASESDQAYITALAKRFPADPKSDLRAAAEQYRDAMRDVVKRFPDDLDAATLFAEAGMNLHPWGLWRPDGTPEEGTEEIVSTLESVIRREPNHLGAIHYYIHSVEASSSPERALAGANRLAQLAPAAGHIVHMPAHIYIRTGDYEAAVKTNQKAALADQAYIQAGAAPGIYSMMYYSHNLHFIAMAAAMNGNYLESRRGAQLLAANVGPHVKDMPPLEGFMTVPLAVEVRFHKWNEILKAPQPDSAMHTATVFWHFARGLAFASTGKLDEAEAEHKFVAEAEEKTPPDAIFQMPINNKTKDILKIAENVLGAKISLAKGDMDATVNQLRAAVAVQDSLKYDEPQDWFYPVRESLGAVLLKIGDDAGAEETFRADLDRNPRNPRSLFGLEQALKAMDRNYDAGFVRKQFDANWKGAARPTVDDLV
;
A
#
# COMPACT_ATOMS: atom_id res chain seq x y z
N MET A 1 -67.89 12.79 -66.55
CA MET A 1 -68.13 14.16 -67.05
C MET A 1 -67.15 15.06 -66.35
N SER A 2 -66.13 15.39 -67.00
CA SER A 2 -65.72 16.68 -67.60
C SER A 2 -65.48 17.74 -66.47
N GLY A 3 -64.39 18.40 -66.37
CA GLY A 3 -63.45 18.84 -67.32
C GLY A 3 -62.25 19.53 -66.58
N ARG A 4 -61.13 19.45 -67.24
CA ARG A 4 -59.92 20.26 -66.95
C ARG A 4 -60.12 21.72 -67.37
N PRO A 5 -59.42 22.64 -66.82
CA PRO A 5 -58.77 23.66 -67.63
C PRO A 5 -57.27 23.84 -67.38
N ALA A 6 -56.64 24.37 -68.36
CA ALA A 6 -55.27 24.41 -68.78
C ALA A 6 -54.33 25.25 -67.91
N CYS A 7 -53.09 24.80 -67.84
CA CYS A 7 -51.94 25.60 -67.44
C CYS A 7 -51.66 26.74 -68.41
N ILE A 8 -51.40 27.92 -67.90
CA ILE A 8 -50.66 29.00 -68.56
C ILE A 8 -49.32 29.17 -67.83
N LEU A 9 -48.26 28.87 -68.56
CA LEU A 9 -46.87 29.07 -68.09
C LEU A 9 -46.48 30.55 -68.22
N PRO A 10 -45.87 31.18 -67.24
CA PRO A 10 -45.31 32.53 -67.40
C PRO A 10 -43.93 32.44 -68.06
N SER A 11 -43.64 33.46 -68.86
CA SER A 11 -42.50 33.63 -69.74
C SER A 11 -41.14 33.69 -69.01
N PRO A 12 -39.99 33.41 -69.70
CA PRO A 12 -38.66 33.21 -69.12
C PRO A 12 -38.00 34.46 -68.50
N GLN A 13 -38.61 35.61 -68.49
CA GLN A 13 -37.99 36.86 -68.04
C GLN A 13 -38.06 37.13 -66.51
N CYS A 14 -38.87 36.39 -65.75
CA CYS A 14 -38.98 36.57 -64.29
C CYS A 14 -38.00 35.73 -63.47
N TYR A 15 -37.24 34.81 -64.06
CA TYR A 15 -36.32 33.91 -63.32
C TYR A 15 -34.93 34.48 -63.07
N ASN A 16 -34.54 35.59 -63.74
CA ASN A 16 -33.19 36.13 -63.65
C ASN A 16 -32.99 37.19 -62.55
N SER A 17 -34.04 37.67 -61.91
CA SER A 17 -33.90 38.66 -60.84
C SER A 17 -33.80 38.06 -59.44
N ALA A 18 -34.41 36.87 -59.20
CA ALA A 18 -34.36 36.20 -57.89
C ALA A 18 -33.06 35.42 -57.63
N ALA A 19 -32.36 34.96 -58.67
CA ALA A 19 -31.12 34.21 -58.55
C ALA A 19 -29.88 35.08 -58.18
N LYS A 20 -29.94 36.37 -58.50
CA LYS A 20 -28.82 37.29 -58.16
C LYS A 20 -28.80 37.81 -56.73
N THR A 21 -29.90 37.73 -56.02
CA THR A 21 -30.00 38.20 -54.62
C THR A 21 -29.76 37.09 -53.55
N LEU A 22 -29.82 35.82 -53.94
CA LEU A 22 -29.57 34.69 -53.02
C LEU A 22 -28.09 34.24 -52.94
N PHE A 23 -27.33 34.49 -53.98
CA PHE A 23 -25.92 34.07 -54.04
C PHE A 23 -24.95 34.78 -53.08
N PRO A 24 -25.10 36.03 -52.69
CA PRO A 24 -24.18 36.67 -51.75
C PRO A 24 -24.35 36.18 -50.33
N PHE A 25 -25.52 35.69 -49.93
CA PHE A 25 -25.76 35.20 -48.57
C PHE A 25 -25.17 33.78 -48.34
N LEU A 26 -25.20 32.90 -49.31
CA LEU A 26 -24.59 31.59 -49.23
C LEU A 26 -23.06 31.65 -49.24
N HIS A 27 -22.46 32.55 -50.01
CA HIS A 27 -21.01 32.76 -50.06
C HIS A 27 -20.45 33.38 -48.74
N ARG A 28 -21.22 34.21 -48.04
CA ARG A 28 -20.82 34.78 -46.74
C ARG A 28 -20.91 33.72 -45.63
N ARG A 29 -21.93 32.83 -45.63
CA ARG A 29 -22.03 31.72 -44.64
C ARG A 29 -20.90 30.72 -44.80
N HIS A 30 -20.55 30.32 -46.01
CA HIS A 30 -19.42 29.40 -46.23
C HIS A 30 -18.05 30.01 -45.87
N ARG A 31 -17.84 31.30 -46.10
CA ARG A 31 -16.59 31.97 -45.67
C ARG A 31 -16.52 32.12 -44.16
N MET A 32 -17.63 32.35 -43.49
CA MET A 32 -17.67 32.44 -42.02
C MET A 32 -17.44 31.10 -41.35
N HIS A 33 -18.05 30.03 -41.84
CA HIS A 33 -17.81 28.65 -41.34
C HIS A 33 -16.37 28.19 -41.60
N ARG A 34 -15.80 28.48 -42.76
CA ARG A 34 -14.36 28.19 -43.00
C ARG A 34 -13.42 28.97 -42.10
N ARG A 35 -13.71 30.24 -41.81
CA ARG A 35 -12.88 31.03 -40.89
C ARG A 35 -13.00 30.58 -39.44
N VAL A 36 -14.20 30.18 -38.98
CA VAL A 36 -14.41 29.64 -37.66
C VAL A 36 -13.77 28.27 -37.53
N LEU A 37 -13.88 27.40 -38.53
CA LEU A 37 -13.22 26.10 -38.55
C LEU A 37 -11.69 26.22 -38.59
N THR A 38 -11.15 27.13 -39.37
CA THR A 38 -9.68 27.42 -39.40
C THR A 38 -9.19 27.95 -38.07
N LEU A 39 -9.94 28.85 -37.40
CA LEU A 39 -9.61 29.36 -36.08
C LEU A 39 -9.67 28.24 -35.01
N LEU A 40 -10.66 27.37 -35.05
CA LEU A 40 -10.77 26.24 -34.13
C LEU A 40 -9.64 25.21 -34.34
N VAL A 41 -9.29 24.91 -35.59
CA VAL A 41 -8.17 24.01 -35.91
C VAL A 41 -6.82 24.64 -35.51
N THR A 42 -6.66 25.96 -35.69
CA THR A 42 -5.42 26.67 -35.28
C THR A 42 -5.33 26.75 -33.74
N MET A 43 -6.43 26.98 -33.04
CA MET A 43 -6.44 26.97 -31.56
C MET A 43 -6.21 25.55 -31.01
N LEU A 44 -6.75 24.53 -31.65
CA LEU A 44 -6.50 23.12 -31.26
C LEU A 44 -5.04 22.74 -31.52
N ALA A 45 -4.46 23.14 -32.65
CA ALA A 45 -3.05 22.90 -32.97
C ALA A 45 -2.09 23.66 -32.05
N LEU A 46 -2.43 24.91 -31.66
CA LEU A 46 -1.68 25.68 -30.69
C LEU A 46 -1.81 25.11 -29.27
N GLY A 47 -2.99 24.60 -28.90
CA GLY A 47 -3.21 23.89 -27.64
C GLY A 47 -2.42 22.58 -27.54
N ILE A 48 -2.39 21.79 -28.60
CA ILE A 48 -1.59 20.55 -28.66
C ILE A 48 -0.09 20.86 -28.63
N SER A 49 0.37 21.90 -29.36
CA SER A 49 1.78 22.32 -29.30
C SER A 49 2.18 22.87 -27.94
N ALA A 50 1.29 23.55 -27.21
CA ALA A 50 1.55 24.03 -25.86
C ALA A 50 1.60 22.88 -24.84
N LEU A 51 0.73 21.86 -24.98
CA LEU A 51 0.75 20.66 -24.15
C LEU A 51 2.02 19.84 -24.38
N THR A 52 2.42 19.59 -25.63
CA THR A 52 3.66 18.86 -25.94
C THR A 52 4.94 19.64 -25.54
N GLN A 53 4.92 20.97 -25.58
CA GLN A 53 6.03 21.77 -25.05
C GLN A 53 6.06 21.80 -23.52
N CYS A 54 4.92 21.73 -22.85
CA CYS A 54 4.84 21.64 -21.40
C CYS A 54 5.33 20.28 -20.91
N GLU A 55 4.91 19.18 -21.56
CA GLU A 55 5.41 17.83 -21.26
C GLU A 55 6.91 17.68 -21.52
N SER A 56 7.42 18.25 -22.63
CA SER A 56 8.86 18.21 -22.90
C SER A 56 9.68 19.09 -21.95
N ALA A 57 9.15 20.24 -21.51
CA ALA A 57 9.78 21.09 -20.51
C ALA A 57 9.79 20.42 -19.12
N PHE A 58 8.69 19.75 -18.75
CA PHE A 58 8.59 18.98 -17.50
C PHE A 58 9.54 17.78 -17.49
N ALA A 59 9.59 17.02 -18.58
CA ALA A 59 10.52 15.90 -18.73
C ALA A 59 11.98 16.37 -18.73
N GLN A 60 12.26 17.53 -19.34
CA GLN A 60 13.60 18.13 -19.38
C GLN A 60 14.01 18.72 -18.03
N GLU A 61 13.09 19.31 -17.28
CA GLU A 61 13.32 19.80 -15.92
C GLU A 61 13.52 18.63 -14.93
N HIS A 62 12.74 17.56 -15.05
CA HIS A 62 12.97 16.31 -14.28
C HIS A 62 14.29 15.66 -14.66
N ALA A 63 14.63 15.56 -15.94
CA ALA A 63 15.92 15.06 -16.38
C ALA A 63 17.09 15.94 -15.94
N GLN A 64 16.93 17.27 -15.92
CA GLN A 64 17.92 18.21 -15.42
C GLN A 64 18.03 18.21 -13.89
N ARG A 65 16.93 18.04 -13.14
CA ARG A 65 16.98 17.82 -11.68
C ARG A 65 17.61 16.49 -11.34
N ALA A 66 17.34 15.44 -12.10
CA ALA A 66 18.01 14.13 -11.96
C ALA A 66 19.51 14.21 -12.32
N ALA A 67 19.87 15.02 -13.34
CA ALA A 67 21.27 15.23 -13.76
C ALA A 67 22.02 16.26 -12.89
N ALA A 68 21.34 17.20 -12.25
CA ALA A 68 21.95 18.22 -11.39
C ALA A 68 22.10 17.81 -9.93
N ALA A 69 21.38 16.79 -9.47
CA ALA A 69 21.76 16.06 -8.29
C ALA A 69 23.01 15.24 -8.66
N LYS A 70 24.22 15.81 -8.49
CA LYS A 70 25.44 14.99 -8.34
C LYS A 70 25.10 13.99 -7.24
N VAL A 71 24.75 12.75 -7.64
CA VAL A 71 24.47 11.65 -6.72
C VAL A 71 25.69 11.59 -5.82
N LYS A 72 25.51 11.98 -4.56
CA LYS A 72 26.59 11.93 -3.57
C LYS A 72 27.05 10.48 -3.55
N SER A 73 28.32 10.22 -3.85
CA SER A 73 28.87 8.87 -3.82
C SER A 73 28.55 8.23 -2.46
N ALA A 74 28.11 6.97 -2.46
CA ALA A 74 27.77 6.27 -1.22
C ALA A 74 28.94 6.33 -0.22
N SER A 75 28.62 6.50 1.05
CA SER A 75 29.56 6.38 2.17
C SER A 75 29.21 5.15 3.00
N LEU A 76 30.19 4.58 3.69
CA LEU A 76 29.91 3.51 4.65
C LEU A 76 29.06 4.06 5.80
N MET A 77 27.99 3.35 6.12
CA MET A 77 26.99 3.73 7.10
C MET A 77 27.14 2.84 8.34
N THR A 78 26.87 3.38 9.51
CA THR A 78 26.90 2.66 10.79
C THR A 78 25.48 2.34 11.25
N GLY A 79 25.32 1.22 11.98
CA GLY A 79 24.01 0.81 12.53
C GLY A 79 23.10 0.07 11.54
N TYR A 80 23.65 -0.38 10.40
CA TYR A 80 22.96 -1.20 9.39
C TYR A 80 23.35 -2.68 9.48
N GLY A 81 23.84 -3.14 10.63
CA GLY A 81 24.29 -4.49 10.85
C GLY A 81 25.75 -4.72 10.43
N ASP A 82 26.22 -5.94 10.64
CA ASP A 82 27.60 -6.37 10.39
C ASP A 82 27.68 -7.61 9.48
N TRP A 83 26.54 -8.01 8.87
CA TRP A 83 26.49 -9.16 7.97
C TRP A 83 27.52 -9.05 6.85
N HIS A 84 28.23 -10.14 6.60
CA HIS A 84 29.31 -10.25 5.64
C HIS A 84 29.08 -11.42 4.69
N HIS A 85 29.15 -11.17 3.39
CA HIS A 85 29.13 -12.18 2.34
C HIS A 85 30.40 -12.04 1.48
N PRO A 86 31.34 -13.00 1.53
CA PRO A 86 32.62 -12.89 0.81
C PRO A 86 32.39 -12.96 -0.71
N VAL A 87 33.00 -12.03 -1.44
CA VAL A 87 32.97 -11.99 -2.92
C VAL A 87 34.40 -11.95 -3.49
N SER A 88 34.54 -12.24 -4.78
CA SER A 88 35.84 -12.35 -5.46
C SER A 88 36.53 -11.00 -5.66
N THR A 89 36.92 -10.36 -4.56
CA THR A 89 37.76 -9.15 -4.54
C THR A 89 38.86 -9.23 -3.51
N LYS A 90 40.02 -8.60 -3.80
CA LYS A 90 41.08 -8.38 -2.82
C LYS A 90 41.03 -7.00 -2.19
N ASN A 91 40.09 -6.16 -2.62
CA ASN A 91 39.95 -4.80 -2.13
C ASN A 91 38.95 -4.77 -0.97
N ALA A 92 39.46 -4.61 0.25
CA ALA A 92 38.66 -4.60 1.46
C ALA A 92 37.58 -3.48 1.47
N GLN A 93 37.84 -2.35 0.80
CA GLN A 93 36.84 -1.28 0.72
C GLN A 93 35.73 -1.63 -0.27
N ALA A 94 36.05 -2.29 -1.40
CA ALA A 94 35.03 -2.77 -2.33
C ALA A 94 34.16 -3.85 -1.65
N GLN A 95 34.76 -4.78 -0.90
CA GLN A 95 34.03 -5.76 -0.08
C GLN A 95 33.11 -5.09 0.92
N ALA A 96 33.57 -4.07 1.66
CA ALA A 96 32.75 -3.37 2.66
C ALA A 96 31.51 -2.67 2.04
N PHE A 97 31.66 -2.09 0.84
CA PHE A 97 30.52 -1.50 0.12
C PHE A 97 29.59 -2.56 -0.47
N PHE A 98 30.10 -3.72 -0.86
CA PHE A 98 29.27 -4.86 -1.26
C PHE A 98 28.43 -5.37 -0.09
N ASP A 99 29.04 -5.59 1.07
CA ASP A 99 28.35 -6.03 2.28
C ASP A 99 27.27 -5.02 2.70
N GLN A 100 27.56 -3.72 2.63
CA GLN A 100 26.57 -2.69 2.88
C GLN A 100 25.42 -2.77 1.89
N GLY A 101 25.70 -2.96 0.60
CA GLY A 101 24.67 -3.11 -0.43
C GLY A 101 23.76 -4.30 -0.13
N LEU A 102 24.32 -5.46 0.24
CA LEU A 102 23.53 -6.65 0.57
C LEU A 102 22.66 -6.44 1.83
N ARG A 103 23.20 -5.83 2.89
CA ARG A 103 22.43 -5.49 4.09
C ARG A 103 21.29 -4.54 3.79
N LEU A 104 21.46 -3.61 2.85
CA LEU A 104 20.44 -2.67 2.41
C LEU A 104 19.39 -3.33 1.51
N ILE A 105 19.74 -4.34 0.69
CA ILE A 105 18.76 -5.24 0.03
C ILE A 105 17.89 -5.90 1.08
N TYR A 106 18.52 -6.52 2.09
CA TYR A 106 17.80 -7.16 3.20
C TYR A 106 16.98 -6.19 4.06
N ALA A 107 17.23 -4.90 3.97
CA ALA A 107 16.46 -3.83 4.62
C ALA A 107 15.48 -3.11 3.70
N PHE A 108 15.26 -3.59 2.48
CA PHE A 108 14.41 -2.97 1.45
C PHE A 108 14.75 -1.52 1.11
N ASN A 109 15.99 -1.09 1.40
CA ASN A 109 16.50 0.20 0.95
C ASN A 109 17.29 0.04 -0.36
N HIS A 110 16.57 -0.31 -1.42
CA HIS A 110 17.12 -0.68 -2.72
C HIS A 110 17.90 0.46 -3.39
N ASP A 111 17.46 1.71 -3.24
CA ASP A 111 18.14 2.88 -3.82
C ASP A 111 19.54 3.07 -3.20
N GLU A 112 19.68 2.93 -1.88
CA GLU A 112 20.97 3.04 -1.20
C GLU A 112 21.82 1.79 -1.42
N ALA A 113 21.18 0.60 -1.55
CA ALA A 113 21.87 -0.63 -1.93
C ALA A 113 22.52 -0.47 -3.31
N MET A 114 21.78 0.00 -4.30
CA MET A 114 22.30 0.29 -5.64
C MET A 114 23.50 1.22 -5.59
N ARG A 115 23.44 2.34 -4.84
CA ARG A 115 24.57 3.27 -4.68
C ARG A 115 25.78 2.61 -4.03
N SER A 116 25.57 1.75 -3.05
CA SER A 116 26.64 0.99 -2.38
C SER A 116 27.32 0.03 -3.34
N PHE A 117 26.58 -0.73 -4.13
CA PHE A 117 27.13 -1.63 -5.15
C PHE A 117 27.83 -0.86 -6.27
N GLN A 118 27.30 0.28 -6.72
CA GLN A 118 27.97 1.16 -7.68
C GLN A 118 29.31 1.65 -7.12
N ARG A 119 29.35 2.01 -5.83
CA ARG A 119 30.59 2.42 -5.18
C ARG A 119 31.60 1.29 -5.10
N ALA A 120 31.17 0.06 -4.82
CA ALA A 120 32.02 -1.12 -4.87
C ALA A 120 32.61 -1.32 -6.28
N ALA A 121 31.80 -1.16 -7.33
CA ALA A 121 32.23 -1.24 -8.73
C ALA A 121 33.21 -0.11 -9.16
N GLU A 122 33.05 1.10 -8.59
CA GLU A 122 34.00 2.20 -8.82
C GLU A 122 35.39 1.90 -8.21
N ILE A 123 35.42 1.30 -7.01
CA ILE A 123 36.62 0.97 -6.26
C ILE A 123 37.32 -0.24 -6.88
N ASP A 124 36.59 -1.26 -7.27
CA ASP A 124 37.07 -2.43 -7.99
C ASP A 124 36.24 -2.69 -9.25
N PRO A 125 36.61 -2.09 -10.40
CA PRO A 125 35.85 -2.23 -11.65
C PRO A 125 35.79 -3.66 -12.22
N LYS A 126 36.58 -4.61 -11.67
CA LYS A 126 36.57 -6.02 -12.06
C LYS A 126 35.69 -6.88 -11.14
N LEU A 127 35.16 -6.33 -10.05
CA LEU A 127 34.30 -7.06 -9.14
C LEU A 127 32.93 -7.33 -9.80
N ALA A 128 32.79 -8.54 -10.35
CA ALA A 128 31.54 -8.94 -11.05
C ALA A 128 30.31 -8.87 -10.14
N MET A 129 30.44 -9.27 -8.87
CA MET A 129 29.36 -9.24 -7.88
C MET A 129 28.88 -7.83 -7.56
N ALA A 130 29.68 -6.78 -7.74
CA ALA A 130 29.19 -5.41 -7.61
C ALA A 130 28.13 -5.07 -8.67
N TYR A 131 28.30 -5.55 -9.90
CA TYR A 131 27.31 -5.37 -10.97
C TYR A 131 26.10 -6.31 -10.81
N TRP A 132 26.29 -7.50 -10.27
CA TRP A 132 25.21 -8.37 -9.81
C TRP A 132 24.34 -7.62 -8.78
N GLY A 133 24.96 -7.02 -7.77
CA GLY A 133 24.26 -6.27 -6.74
C GLY A 133 23.49 -5.06 -7.28
N VAL A 134 24.05 -4.34 -8.29
CA VAL A 134 23.30 -3.28 -8.97
C VAL A 134 22.05 -3.84 -9.66
N ALA A 135 22.17 -4.98 -10.39
CA ALA A 135 21.03 -5.60 -11.07
C ALA A 135 19.95 -6.05 -10.09
N GLU A 136 20.35 -6.64 -8.95
CA GLU A 136 19.43 -7.06 -7.89
C GLU A 136 18.72 -5.87 -7.26
N ALA A 137 19.44 -4.78 -6.96
CA ALA A 137 18.90 -3.60 -6.31
C ALA A 137 17.90 -2.82 -7.20
N VAL A 138 18.10 -2.77 -8.52
CA VAL A 138 17.19 -2.06 -9.42
C VAL A 138 16.09 -2.95 -9.99
N GLY A 139 16.19 -4.27 -9.79
CA GLY A 139 15.17 -5.22 -10.21
C GLY A 139 13.84 -5.07 -9.43
N PRO A 140 12.81 -5.83 -9.82
CA PRO A 140 11.58 -5.92 -9.04
C PRO A 140 11.86 -6.55 -7.68
N ASN A 141 11.07 -6.18 -6.66
CA ASN A 141 11.14 -6.74 -5.32
C ASN A 141 9.74 -6.93 -4.75
N TYR A 142 9.64 -7.43 -3.54
CA TYR A 142 8.37 -7.76 -2.88
C TYR A 142 7.37 -6.59 -2.81
N ASN A 143 7.87 -5.34 -2.76
CA ASN A 143 7.05 -4.13 -2.64
C ASN A 143 6.98 -3.28 -3.92
N ASP A 144 7.79 -3.59 -4.95
CA ASP A 144 7.92 -2.73 -6.13
C ASP A 144 8.18 -3.58 -7.39
N PRO A 145 7.26 -3.57 -8.38
CA PRO A 145 7.39 -4.36 -9.61
C PRO A 145 8.52 -3.90 -10.55
N ALA A 146 9.17 -2.81 -10.28
CA ALA A 146 10.13 -2.10 -11.13
C ALA A 146 9.54 -1.56 -12.46
N SER A 147 10.04 -0.41 -12.89
CA SER A 147 9.71 0.19 -14.19
C SER A 147 10.50 -0.45 -15.35
N GLU A 148 10.06 -0.22 -16.58
CA GLU A 148 10.79 -0.67 -17.78
C GLU A 148 12.23 -0.15 -17.81
N ASP A 149 12.48 1.11 -17.41
CA ASP A 149 13.82 1.70 -17.35
C ASP A 149 14.71 0.99 -16.32
N ARG A 150 14.16 0.67 -15.14
CA ARG A 150 14.87 -0.09 -14.11
C ARG A 150 15.18 -1.51 -14.59
N PHE A 151 14.24 -2.13 -15.30
CA PHE A 151 14.44 -3.45 -15.89
C PHE A 151 15.57 -3.45 -16.92
N ALA A 152 15.63 -2.45 -17.82
CA ALA A 152 16.71 -2.26 -18.78
C ALA A 152 18.06 -2.03 -18.09
N GLN A 153 18.07 -1.25 -17.00
CA GLN A 153 19.26 -1.04 -16.17
C GLN A 153 19.75 -2.33 -15.52
N ALA A 154 18.84 -3.15 -14.98
CA ALA A 154 19.17 -4.46 -14.40
C ALA A 154 19.76 -5.39 -15.45
N HIS A 155 19.14 -5.48 -16.65
CA HIS A 155 19.67 -6.27 -17.77
C HIS A 155 21.10 -5.85 -18.15
N SER A 156 21.36 -4.54 -18.27
CA SER A 156 22.69 -4.02 -18.58
C SER A 156 23.71 -4.37 -17.50
N ALA A 157 23.34 -4.22 -16.24
CA ALA A 157 24.22 -4.50 -15.10
C ALA A 157 24.58 -5.99 -15.02
N ILE A 158 23.59 -6.89 -15.14
CA ILE A 158 23.86 -8.33 -15.09
C ILE A 158 24.65 -8.82 -16.31
N GLY A 159 24.44 -8.23 -17.48
CA GLY A 159 25.26 -8.50 -18.68
C GLY A 159 26.74 -8.16 -18.45
N LYS A 160 27.02 -7.07 -17.73
CA LYS A 160 28.38 -6.72 -17.33
C LYS A 160 28.94 -7.68 -16.29
N ALA A 161 28.14 -8.10 -15.31
CA ALA A 161 28.54 -9.11 -14.33
C ALA A 161 28.91 -10.43 -15.01
N LEU A 162 28.12 -10.92 -15.97
CA LEU A 162 28.42 -12.11 -16.77
C LEU A 162 29.79 -12.00 -17.49
N THR A 163 30.07 -10.84 -18.09
CA THR A 163 31.32 -10.61 -18.82
C THR A 163 32.52 -10.65 -17.90
N LEU A 164 32.39 -10.11 -16.68
CA LEU A 164 33.48 -10.03 -15.69
C LEU A 164 33.59 -11.29 -14.82
N GLY A 165 32.56 -12.10 -14.77
CA GLY A 165 32.42 -13.24 -13.87
C GLY A 165 33.27 -14.44 -14.24
N ALA A 166 33.93 -14.49 -15.41
CA ALA A 166 34.71 -15.64 -15.86
C ALA A 166 35.87 -16.02 -14.90
N ASP A 167 36.45 -15.02 -14.22
CA ASP A 167 37.55 -15.20 -13.28
C ASP A 167 37.07 -15.18 -11.80
N ALA A 168 35.76 -15.10 -11.55
CA ALA A 168 35.21 -15.09 -10.21
C ALA A 168 35.11 -16.51 -9.62
N SER A 169 34.80 -16.62 -8.31
CA SER A 169 34.59 -17.91 -7.65
C SER A 169 33.40 -18.66 -8.28
N GLU A 170 33.37 -19.98 -8.11
CA GLU A 170 32.24 -20.79 -8.58
C GLU A 170 30.88 -20.34 -7.96
N SER A 171 30.92 -19.88 -6.71
CA SER A 171 29.74 -19.32 -6.03
C SER A 171 29.30 -18.04 -6.71
N ASP A 172 30.17 -17.04 -6.89
CA ASP A 172 29.85 -15.77 -7.56
C ASP A 172 29.28 -16.01 -8.96
N GLN A 173 29.91 -16.93 -9.74
CA GLN A 173 29.43 -17.29 -11.08
C GLN A 173 28.01 -17.88 -11.04
N ALA A 174 27.72 -18.69 -10.03
CA ALA A 174 26.40 -19.29 -9.87
C ALA A 174 25.32 -18.23 -9.57
N TYR A 175 25.59 -17.28 -8.67
CA TYR A 175 24.70 -16.15 -8.40
C TYR A 175 24.45 -15.28 -9.65
N ILE A 176 25.52 -14.93 -10.36
CA ILE A 176 25.44 -14.11 -11.58
C ILE A 176 24.62 -14.81 -12.65
N THR A 177 24.88 -16.12 -12.88
CA THR A 177 24.16 -16.91 -13.88
C THR A 177 22.68 -17.09 -13.51
N ALA A 178 22.38 -17.26 -12.23
CA ALA A 178 21.02 -17.37 -11.75
C ALA A 178 20.24 -16.06 -11.99
N LEU A 179 20.79 -14.92 -11.56
CA LEU A 179 20.11 -13.62 -11.69
C LEU A 179 19.93 -13.20 -13.15
N ALA A 180 20.84 -13.60 -14.04
CA ALA A 180 20.71 -13.33 -15.47
C ALA A 180 19.42 -13.94 -16.09
N LYS A 181 18.85 -14.99 -15.49
CA LYS A 181 17.57 -15.56 -15.91
C LYS A 181 16.40 -14.61 -15.73
N ARG A 182 16.49 -13.75 -14.70
CA ARG A 182 15.43 -12.79 -14.34
C ARG A 182 15.27 -11.65 -15.34
N PHE A 183 16.36 -11.30 -16.04
CA PHE A 183 16.41 -10.10 -16.90
C PHE A 183 16.68 -10.47 -18.36
N PRO A 184 15.69 -10.98 -19.11
CA PRO A 184 15.82 -11.25 -20.54
C PRO A 184 16.12 -9.98 -21.34
N ALA A 185 16.75 -10.14 -22.52
CA ALA A 185 17.12 -9.01 -23.39
C ALA A 185 15.90 -8.30 -24.00
N ASP A 186 14.84 -9.04 -24.28
CA ASP A 186 13.58 -8.47 -24.80
C ASP A 186 12.64 -8.13 -23.62
N PRO A 187 12.35 -6.84 -23.35
CA PRO A 187 11.43 -6.43 -22.30
C PRO A 187 9.97 -6.89 -22.51
N LYS A 188 9.63 -7.37 -23.72
CA LYS A 188 8.34 -7.98 -24.04
C LYS A 188 8.27 -9.47 -23.73
N SER A 189 9.36 -10.07 -23.25
CA SER A 189 9.39 -11.45 -22.77
C SER A 189 8.40 -11.65 -21.63
N ASP A 190 8.00 -12.90 -21.41
CA ASP A 190 7.22 -13.26 -20.24
C ASP A 190 8.07 -13.09 -18.97
N LEU A 191 7.89 -11.94 -18.29
CA LEU A 191 8.62 -11.60 -17.08
C LEU A 191 8.28 -12.52 -15.91
N ARG A 192 7.08 -13.10 -15.89
CA ARG A 192 6.68 -14.09 -14.89
C ARG A 192 7.50 -15.37 -15.08
N ALA A 193 7.58 -15.89 -16.29
CA ALA A 193 8.39 -17.06 -16.60
C ALA A 193 9.89 -16.82 -16.34
N ALA A 194 10.38 -15.60 -16.57
CA ALA A 194 11.77 -15.23 -16.25
C ALA A 194 12.03 -15.23 -14.73
N ALA A 195 11.10 -14.73 -13.93
CA ALA A 195 11.18 -14.77 -12.47
C ALA A 195 11.13 -16.20 -11.93
N GLU A 196 10.32 -17.08 -12.51
CA GLU A 196 10.28 -18.51 -12.17
C GLU A 196 11.61 -19.20 -12.50
N GLN A 197 12.21 -18.89 -13.65
CA GLN A 197 13.52 -19.41 -14.02
C GLN A 197 14.63 -18.93 -13.05
N TYR A 198 14.54 -17.68 -12.57
CA TYR A 198 15.47 -17.16 -11.56
C TYR A 198 15.32 -17.92 -10.23
N ARG A 199 14.10 -18.07 -9.72
CA ARG A 199 13.84 -18.86 -8.52
C ARG A 199 14.41 -20.29 -8.64
N ASP A 200 14.16 -20.96 -9.76
CA ASP A 200 14.62 -22.33 -9.98
C ASP A 200 16.15 -22.41 -10.08
N ALA A 201 16.76 -21.42 -10.72
CA ALA A 201 18.23 -21.31 -10.76
C ALA A 201 18.83 -21.07 -9.37
N MET A 202 18.20 -20.22 -8.53
CA MET A 202 18.63 -20.03 -7.14
C MET A 202 18.45 -21.30 -6.30
N ARG A 203 17.41 -22.08 -6.52
CA ARG A 203 17.26 -23.42 -5.89
C ARG A 203 18.46 -24.33 -6.24
N ASP A 204 18.96 -24.27 -7.47
CA ASP A 204 20.14 -25.04 -7.86
C ASP A 204 21.43 -24.48 -7.25
N VAL A 205 21.55 -23.15 -7.04
CA VAL A 205 22.64 -22.56 -6.26
C VAL A 205 22.63 -23.09 -4.83
N VAL A 206 21.49 -23.11 -4.16
CA VAL A 206 21.35 -23.67 -2.79
C VAL A 206 21.77 -25.14 -2.73
N LYS A 207 21.41 -25.96 -3.72
CA LYS A 207 21.84 -27.39 -3.78
C LYS A 207 23.36 -27.54 -3.95
N ARG A 208 23.99 -26.65 -4.74
CA ARG A 208 25.45 -26.69 -4.98
C ARG A 208 26.25 -26.14 -3.81
N PHE A 209 25.70 -25.16 -3.10
CA PHE A 209 26.35 -24.48 -1.98
C PHE A 209 25.43 -24.51 -0.74
N PRO A 210 25.21 -25.69 -0.12
CA PRO A 210 24.22 -25.84 0.96
C PRO A 210 24.59 -25.10 2.25
N ASP A 211 25.85 -24.65 2.38
CA ASP A 211 26.29 -23.85 3.53
C ASP A 211 26.22 -22.35 3.29
N ASP A 212 25.87 -21.92 2.09
CA ASP A 212 25.63 -20.53 1.75
C ASP A 212 24.20 -20.12 2.17
N LEU A 213 24.11 -19.44 3.30
CA LEU A 213 22.82 -19.02 3.88
C LEU A 213 22.21 -17.85 3.11
N ASP A 214 23.02 -17.02 2.44
CA ASP A 214 22.51 -15.94 1.58
C ASP A 214 21.86 -16.54 0.33
N ALA A 215 22.43 -17.60 -0.26
CA ALA A 215 21.80 -18.30 -1.38
C ALA A 215 20.41 -18.82 -1.02
N ALA A 216 20.27 -19.43 0.16
CA ALA A 216 18.97 -19.92 0.66
C ALA A 216 17.99 -18.76 0.93
N THR A 217 18.49 -17.64 1.46
CA THR A 217 17.67 -16.45 1.76
C THR A 217 17.16 -15.79 0.46
N LEU A 218 18.03 -15.62 -0.54
CA LEU A 218 17.68 -15.04 -1.83
C LEU A 218 16.81 -15.99 -2.70
N PHE A 219 16.99 -17.30 -2.55
CA PHE A 219 16.04 -18.27 -3.13
C PHE A 219 14.62 -18.08 -2.57
N ALA A 220 14.51 -17.92 -1.26
CA ALA A 220 13.21 -17.66 -0.63
C ALA A 220 12.61 -16.33 -1.11
N GLU A 221 13.42 -15.27 -1.19
CA GLU A 221 13.00 -13.97 -1.73
C GLU A 221 12.52 -14.06 -3.17
N ALA A 222 13.26 -14.78 -4.03
CA ALA A 222 12.83 -15.02 -5.42
C ALA A 222 11.47 -15.73 -5.50
N GLY A 223 11.19 -16.65 -4.57
CA GLY A 223 9.88 -17.29 -4.43
C GLY A 223 8.79 -16.32 -3.96
N MET A 224 9.09 -15.47 -2.97
CA MET A 224 8.18 -14.43 -2.46
C MET A 224 7.78 -13.45 -3.57
N ASN A 225 8.72 -13.06 -4.42
CA ASN A 225 8.47 -12.14 -5.54
C ASN A 225 7.58 -12.71 -6.66
N LEU A 226 7.31 -14.01 -6.64
CA LEU A 226 6.31 -14.62 -7.52
C LEU A 226 4.88 -14.39 -7.02
N HIS A 227 4.68 -14.15 -5.74
CA HIS A 227 3.40 -13.90 -5.09
C HIS A 227 3.47 -12.71 -4.13
N PRO A 228 3.81 -11.49 -4.60
CA PRO A 228 3.95 -10.34 -3.72
C PRO A 228 2.65 -10.13 -2.93
N TRP A 229 2.75 -10.11 -1.60
CA TRP A 229 1.62 -9.95 -0.66
C TRP A 229 0.51 -11.00 -0.80
N GLY A 230 0.74 -12.08 -1.54
CA GLY A 230 -0.23 -13.12 -1.85
C GLY A 230 0.25 -14.53 -1.50
N LEU A 231 1.13 -14.70 -0.52
CA LEU A 231 1.62 -16.02 -0.10
C LEU A 231 0.53 -16.87 0.57
N TRP A 232 -0.45 -16.23 1.18
CA TRP A 232 -1.57 -16.88 1.87
C TRP A 232 -2.89 -16.36 1.33
N ARG A 233 -3.85 -17.27 1.12
CA ARG A 233 -5.22 -16.90 0.73
C ARG A 233 -6.00 -16.38 1.94
N PRO A 234 -7.12 -15.66 1.73
CA PRO A 234 -7.95 -15.16 2.83
C PRO A 234 -8.45 -16.24 3.80
N ASP A 235 -8.55 -17.49 3.37
CA ASP A 235 -8.92 -18.65 4.20
C ASP A 235 -7.73 -19.24 5.00
N GLY A 236 -6.53 -18.65 4.88
CA GLY A 236 -5.31 -19.09 5.55
C GLY A 236 -4.59 -20.25 4.85
N THR A 237 -5.05 -20.70 3.68
CA THR A 237 -4.34 -21.72 2.91
C THR A 237 -3.15 -21.12 2.16
N PRO A 238 -1.99 -21.84 2.08
CA PRO A 238 -0.81 -21.32 1.38
C PRO A 238 -0.99 -21.37 -0.15
N GLU A 239 -0.43 -20.39 -0.84
CA GLU A 239 -0.19 -20.48 -2.29
C GLU A 239 0.95 -21.45 -2.60
N GLU A 240 1.03 -21.89 -3.86
CA GLU A 240 2.08 -22.81 -4.30
C GLU A 240 3.49 -22.24 -4.03
N GLY A 241 4.34 -23.03 -3.40
CA GLY A 241 5.71 -22.64 -3.04
C GLY A 241 5.86 -21.94 -1.70
N THR A 242 4.78 -21.48 -1.07
CA THR A 242 4.85 -20.76 0.22
C THR A 242 5.50 -21.58 1.33
N GLU A 243 5.15 -22.85 1.45
CA GLU A 243 5.73 -23.72 2.49
C GLU A 243 7.23 -24.00 2.25
N GLU A 244 7.67 -24.09 0.99
CA GLU A 244 9.09 -24.21 0.67
C GLU A 244 9.86 -22.94 1.08
N ILE A 245 9.31 -21.76 0.81
CA ILE A 245 9.87 -20.47 1.26
C ILE A 245 10.02 -20.45 2.78
N VAL A 246 8.92 -20.72 3.49
CA VAL A 246 8.87 -20.72 4.96
C VAL A 246 9.89 -21.70 5.54
N SER A 247 9.90 -22.95 5.08
CA SER A 247 10.81 -23.98 5.58
C SER A 247 12.28 -23.67 5.31
N THR A 248 12.58 -23.05 4.17
CA THR A 248 13.92 -22.58 3.81
C THR A 248 14.40 -21.50 4.78
N LEU A 249 13.62 -20.46 5.01
CA LEU A 249 13.96 -19.38 5.94
C LEU A 249 14.10 -19.88 7.38
N GLU A 250 13.22 -20.80 7.83
CA GLU A 250 13.38 -21.45 9.13
C GLU A 250 14.66 -22.24 9.24
N SER A 251 15.09 -22.91 8.16
CA SER A 251 16.37 -23.62 8.13
C SER A 251 17.55 -22.67 8.28
N VAL A 252 17.51 -21.51 7.58
CA VAL A 252 18.54 -20.47 7.72
C VAL A 252 18.58 -19.95 9.15
N ILE A 253 17.43 -19.56 9.72
CA ILE A 253 17.34 -18.98 11.08
C ILE A 253 17.78 -19.98 12.16
N ARG A 254 17.55 -21.29 11.98
CA ARG A 254 18.07 -22.31 12.91
C ARG A 254 19.59 -22.41 12.89
N ARG A 255 20.22 -22.21 11.71
CA ARG A 255 21.69 -22.27 11.53
C ARG A 255 22.37 -20.97 11.93
N GLU A 256 21.74 -19.85 11.61
CA GLU A 256 22.20 -18.49 11.93
C GLU A 256 21.03 -17.65 12.47
N PRO A 257 20.82 -17.66 13.78
CA PRO A 257 19.70 -16.95 14.40
C PRO A 257 19.69 -15.43 14.22
N ASN A 258 20.82 -14.84 13.79
CA ASN A 258 20.96 -13.41 13.58
C ASN A 258 21.07 -13.03 12.10
N HIS A 259 20.74 -13.94 11.18
CA HIS A 259 20.73 -13.63 9.76
C HIS A 259 19.64 -12.59 9.43
N LEU A 260 20.06 -11.35 9.19
CA LEU A 260 19.19 -10.18 9.02
C LEU A 260 18.10 -10.41 7.96
N GLY A 261 18.52 -10.81 6.74
CA GLY A 261 17.62 -11.04 5.61
C GLY A 261 16.64 -12.18 5.87
N ALA A 262 17.10 -13.31 6.42
CA ALA A 262 16.24 -14.44 6.68
C ALA A 262 15.14 -14.13 7.71
N ILE A 263 15.46 -13.41 8.80
CA ILE A 263 14.46 -13.01 9.79
C ILE A 263 13.44 -12.06 9.17
N HIS A 264 13.91 -11.07 8.40
CA HIS A 264 13.04 -10.10 7.75
C HIS A 264 12.06 -10.78 6.79
N TYR A 265 12.57 -11.58 5.86
CA TYR A 265 11.75 -12.29 4.88
C TYR A 265 10.84 -13.35 5.52
N TYR A 266 11.28 -13.96 6.61
CA TYR A 266 10.45 -14.87 7.38
C TYR A 266 9.24 -14.18 8.00
N ILE A 267 9.40 -12.96 8.54
CA ILE A 267 8.26 -12.17 9.03
C ILE A 267 7.23 -11.99 7.91
N HIS A 268 7.64 -11.47 6.75
CA HIS A 268 6.75 -11.32 5.60
C HIS A 268 6.13 -12.62 5.10
N SER A 269 6.89 -13.74 5.21
CA SER A 269 6.38 -15.02 4.71
C SER A 269 5.34 -15.68 5.63
N VAL A 270 5.24 -15.26 6.91
CA VAL A 270 4.27 -15.86 7.86
C VAL A 270 3.26 -14.89 8.46
N GLU A 271 3.43 -13.58 8.27
CA GLU A 271 2.56 -12.56 8.87
C GLU A 271 1.07 -12.73 8.50
N ALA A 272 0.79 -13.08 7.24
CA ALA A 272 -0.57 -13.33 6.75
C ALA A 272 -1.10 -14.74 7.05
N SER A 273 -0.25 -15.65 7.60
CA SER A 273 -0.63 -17.00 7.92
C SER A 273 -1.56 -17.08 9.14
N SER A 274 -2.09 -18.27 9.40
CA SER A 274 -2.82 -18.58 10.64
C SER A 274 -1.92 -18.69 11.88
N SER A 275 -0.60 -18.65 11.73
CA SER A 275 0.38 -18.85 12.81
C SER A 275 1.54 -17.83 12.74
N PRO A 276 1.24 -16.52 12.77
CA PRO A 276 2.26 -15.47 12.67
C PRO A 276 3.21 -15.42 13.87
N GLU A 277 2.78 -15.94 15.03
CA GLU A 277 3.58 -16.04 16.26
C GLU A 277 4.87 -16.84 16.09
N ARG A 278 4.98 -17.68 15.05
CA ARG A 278 6.21 -18.42 14.70
C ARG A 278 7.40 -17.47 14.49
N ALA A 279 7.16 -16.25 14.02
CA ALA A 279 8.22 -15.25 13.79
C ALA A 279 8.58 -14.43 15.04
N LEU A 280 7.85 -14.53 16.17
CA LEU A 280 8.08 -13.68 17.36
C LEU A 280 9.53 -13.72 17.86
N ALA A 281 10.17 -14.89 17.89
CA ALA A 281 11.54 -15.03 18.36
C ALA A 281 12.54 -14.26 17.49
N GLY A 282 12.38 -14.28 16.17
CA GLY A 282 13.14 -13.49 15.22
C GLY A 282 12.82 -12.00 15.31
N ALA A 283 11.53 -11.66 15.30
CA ALA A 283 11.04 -10.30 15.40
C ALA A 283 11.62 -9.55 16.61
N ASN A 284 11.63 -10.18 17.79
CA ASN A 284 12.16 -9.58 19.02
C ASN A 284 13.66 -9.23 18.95
N ARG A 285 14.43 -9.86 18.05
CA ARG A 285 15.88 -9.60 17.85
C ARG A 285 16.15 -8.62 16.72
N LEU A 286 15.30 -8.61 15.70
CA LEU A 286 15.58 -8.00 14.40
C LEU A 286 15.96 -6.52 14.51
N ALA A 287 15.22 -5.73 15.28
CA ALA A 287 15.47 -4.29 15.46
C ALA A 287 16.86 -3.96 16.04
N GLN A 288 17.47 -4.91 16.75
CA GLN A 288 18.80 -4.73 17.36
C GLN A 288 19.93 -5.03 16.37
N LEU A 289 19.67 -5.83 15.35
CA LEU A 289 20.66 -6.21 14.34
C LEU A 289 21.01 -5.05 13.40
N ALA A 290 20.04 -4.17 13.10
CA ALA A 290 20.27 -3.01 12.24
C ALA A 290 19.46 -1.78 12.73
N PRO A 291 19.84 -1.18 13.88
CA PRO A 291 19.05 -0.15 14.56
C PRO A 291 18.91 1.17 13.79
N ALA A 292 19.74 1.42 12.77
CA ALA A 292 19.63 2.59 11.90
C ALA A 292 18.80 2.32 10.62
N ALA A 293 18.43 1.07 10.35
CA ALA A 293 17.57 0.71 9.23
C ALA A 293 16.09 0.78 9.69
N GLY A 294 15.41 1.89 9.40
CA GLY A 294 14.06 2.13 9.91
C GLY A 294 13.09 1.01 9.56
N HIS A 295 13.11 0.49 8.32
CA HIS A 295 12.26 -0.64 7.94
C HIS A 295 12.55 -1.91 8.77
N ILE A 296 13.81 -2.23 9.03
CA ILE A 296 14.17 -3.37 9.90
C ILE A 296 13.70 -3.17 11.34
N VAL A 297 13.78 -1.95 11.85
CA VAL A 297 13.27 -1.62 13.19
C VAL A 297 11.75 -1.73 13.25
N HIS A 298 11.05 -1.42 12.16
CA HIS A 298 9.61 -1.51 12.04
C HIS A 298 9.09 -2.96 11.98
N MET A 299 9.78 -3.87 11.30
CA MET A 299 9.32 -5.22 10.97
C MET A 299 8.76 -6.06 12.13
N PRO A 300 9.27 -5.99 13.36
CA PRO A 300 8.64 -6.67 14.49
C PRO A 300 7.16 -6.31 14.69
N ALA A 301 6.75 -5.10 14.29
CA ALA A 301 5.38 -4.64 14.49
C ALA A 301 4.36 -5.42 13.66
N HIS A 302 4.74 -5.94 12.49
CA HIS A 302 3.90 -6.84 11.69
C HIS A 302 3.43 -8.04 12.54
N ILE A 303 4.35 -8.66 13.27
CA ILE A 303 4.01 -9.79 14.14
C ILE A 303 3.30 -9.33 15.41
N TYR A 304 3.68 -8.19 15.99
CA TYR A 304 3.05 -7.68 17.21
C TYR A 304 1.57 -7.37 17.01
N ILE A 305 1.16 -6.77 15.88
CA ILE A 305 -0.27 -6.54 15.64
C ILE A 305 -1.03 -7.86 15.40
N ARG A 306 -0.40 -8.82 14.72
CA ARG A 306 -0.97 -10.15 14.48
C ARG A 306 -1.09 -11.00 15.75
N THR A 307 -0.29 -10.71 16.78
CA THR A 307 -0.34 -11.38 18.09
C THR A 307 -1.03 -10.51 19.16
N GLY A 308 -1.51 -9.31 18.80
CA GLY A 308 -2.27 -8.42 19.66
C GLY A 308 -1.41 -7.63 20.66
N ASP A 309 -0.10 -7.48 20.42
CA ASP A 309 0.77 -6.62 21.21
C ASP A 309 0.88 -5.21 20.59
N TYR A 310 -0.27 -4.53 20.55
CA TYR A 310 -0.39 -3.21 19.91
C TYR A 310 0.52 -2.14 20.55
N GLU A 311 0.79 -2.24 21.85
CA GLU A 311 1.69 -1.28 22.51
C GLU A 311 3.15 -1.47 22.03
N ALA A 312 3.60 -2.71 21.88
CA ALA A 312 4.93 -2.99 21.32
C ALA A 312 5.02 -2.52 19.86
N ALA A 313 3.96 -2.72 19.06
CA ALA A 313 3.89 -2.23 17.69
C ALA A 313 4.03 -0.69 17.63
N VAL A 314 3.33 0.06 18.49
CA VAL A 314 3.47 1.53 18.57
C VAL A 314 4.91 1.91 18.91
N LYS A 315 5.50 1.35 19.98
CA LYS A 315 6.86 1.69 20.41
C LYS A 315 7.92 1.37 19.36
N THR A 316 7.76 0.27 18.67
CA THR A 316 8.67 -0.15 17.61
C THR A 316 8.62 0.80 16.43
N ASN A 317 7.41 1.20 16.01
CA ASN A 317 7.24 2.15 14.90
C ASN A 317 7.68 3.58 15.26
N GLN A 318 7.55 3.99 16.52
CA GLN A 318 8.14 5.27 16.98
C GLN A 318 9.66 5.28 16.80
N LYS A 319 10.35 4.16 17.13
CA LYS A 319 11.81 4.03 16.92
C LYS A 319 12.15 3.99 15.44
N ALA A 320 11.38 3.24 14.64
CA ALA A 320 11.55 3.15 13.20
C ALA A 320 11.41 4.54 12.53
N ALA A 321 10.37 5.29 12.89
CA ALA A 321 10.16 6.64 12.38
C ALA A 321 11.32 7.60 12.73
N LEU A 322 11.92 7.47 13.92
CA LEU A 322 13.11 8.25 14.30
C LEU A 322 14.35 7.85 13.47
N ALA A 323 14.56 6.56 13.20
CA ALA A 323 15.65 6.08 12.35
C ALA A 323 15.49 6.59 10.92
N ASP A 324 14.27 6.54 10.37
CA ASP A 324 13.98 7.07 9.03
C ASP A 324 14.15 8.59 8.94
N GLN A 325 13.70 9.33 9.95
CA GLN A 325 13.93 10.78 10.01
C GLN A 325 15.42 11.11 9.99
N ALA A 326 16.24 10.38 10.76
CA ALA A 326 17.69 10.57 10.77
C ALA A 326 18.30 10.27 9.40
N TYR A 327 17.86 9.20 8.73
CA TYR A 327 18.29 8.84 7.37
C TYR A 327 17.91 9.92 6.34
N ILE A 328 16.66 10.39 6.37
CA ILE A 328 16.17 11.45 5.46
C ILE A 328 16.93 12.76 5.69
N GLN A 329 17.17 13.17 6.94
CA GLN A 329 17.90 14.38 7.29
C GLN A 329 19.39 14.31 6.91
N ALA A 330 19.99 13.13 6.87
CA ALA A 330 21.37 12.93 6.41
C ALA A 330 21.54 13.15 4.90
N GLY A 331 20.45 13.49 4.17
CA GLY A 331 20.45 13.81 2.76
C GLY A 331 20.27 12.57 1.88
N ALA A 332 19.54 11.59 2.37
CA ALA A 332 19.00 10.52 1.53
C ALA A 332 18.22 11.15 0.36
N ALA A 333 18.37 10.59 -0.83
CA ALA A 333 17.62 11.08 -1.98
C ALA A 333 16.12 10.99 -1.70
N PRO A 334 15.33 12.02 -2.03
CA PRO A 334 13.88 11.90 -2.04
C PRO A 334 13.53 10.76 -3.00
N GLY A 335 12.78 9.78 -2.51
CA GLY A 335 12.43 8.59 -3.27
C GLY A 335 11.30 7.84 -2.59
N ILE A 336 11.03 6.65 -3.11
CA ILE A 336 9.94 5.79 -2.62
C ILE A 336 10.12 5.46 -1.13
N TYR A 337 11.37 5.38 -0.64
CA TYR A 337 11.66 5.07 0.75
C TYR A 337 11.05 6.08 1.73
N SER A 338 11.28 7.37 1.54
CA SER A 338 10.75 8.42 2.43
C SER A 338 9.23 8.59 2.31
N MET A 339 8.67 8.34 1.13
CA MET A 339 7.23 8.47 0.91
C MET A 339 6.44 7.24 1.35
N MET A 340 6.99 6.04 1.18
CA MET A 340 6.29 4.79 1.50
C MET A 340 6.68 4.25 2.88
N TYR A 341 7.95 3.92 3.12
CA TYR A 341 8.36 3.23 4.35
C TYR A 341 8.22 4.10 5.60
N TYR A 342 8.62 5.37 5.54
CA TYR A 342 8.39 6.29 6.66
C TYR A 342 6.90 6.54 6.91
N SER A 343 6.09 6.71 5.86
CA SER A 343 4.63 6.83 5.96
C SER A 343 3.99 5.59 6.55
N HIS A 344 4.46 4.41 6.15
CA HIS A 344 4.00 3.12 6.66
C HIS A 344 4.24 3.00 8.18
N ASN A 345 5.40 3.41 8.69
CA ASN A 345 5.65 3.48 10.13
C ASN A 345 4.65 4.39 10.86
N LEU A 346 4.33 5.55 10.28
CA LEU A 346 3.35 6.49 10.86
C LEU A 346 1.93 5.92 10.83
N HIS A 347 1.58 5.20 9.77
CA HIS A 347 0.30 4.50 9.65
C HIS A 347 0.15 3.40 10.73
N PHE A 348 1.20 2.60 10.94
CA PHE A 348 1.24 1.61 12.03
C PHE A 348 1.07 2.24 13.41
N ILE A 349 1.72 3.39 13.69
CA ILE A 349 1.50 4.13 14.94
C ILE A 349 0.04 4.51 15.09
N ALA A 350 -0.57 5.08 14.04
CA ALA A 350 -1.97 5.51 14.07
C ALA A 350 -2.91 4.34 14.36
N MET A 351 -2.77 3.22 13.61
CA MET A 351 -3.63 2.05 13.74
C MET A 351 -3.42 1.31 15.06
N ALA A 352 -2.18 0.96 15.43
CA ALA A 352 -1.91 0.19 16.64
C ALA A 352 -2.31 0.97 17.91
N ALA A 353 -2.11 2.30 17.92
CA ALA A 353 -2.59 3.16 19.00
C ALA A 353 -4.12 3.27 19.02
N ALA A 354 -4.79 3.24 17.86
CA ALA A 354 -6.24 3.18 17.80
C ALA A 354 -6.78 1.85 18.35
N MET A 355 -6.12 0.74 18.02
CA MET A 355 -6.52 -0.58 18.53
C MET A 355 -6.41 -0.67 20.05
N ASN A 356 -5.35 -0.16 20.68
CA ASN A 356 -5.20 -0.21 22.13
C ASN A 356 -5.92 0.94 22.89
N GLY A 357 -6.61 1.85 22.18
CA GLY A 357 -7.40 2.93 22.78
C GLY A 357 -6.64 4.22 23.06
N ASN A 358 -5.39 4.34 22.62
CA ASN A 358 -4.58 5.55 22.82
C ASN A 358 -4.86 6.61 21.74
N TYR A 359 -5.92 7.38 21.94
CA TYR A 359 -6.37 8.42 21.00
C TYR A 359 -5.28 9.44 20.64
N LEU A 360 -4.56 9.95 21.64
CA LEU A 360 -3.60 11.04 21.40
C LEU A 360 -2.46 10.59 20.49
N GLU A 361 -1.94 9.39 20.71
CA GLU A 361 -0.87 8.83 19.90
C GLU A 361 -1.37 8.43 18.51
N SER A 362 -2.58 7.83 18.42
CA SER A 362 -3.22 7.51 17.15
C SER A 362 -3.41 8.75 16.28
N ARG A 363 -3.97 9.83 16.86
CA ARG A 363 -4.16 11.10 16.17
C ARG A 363 -2.83 11.72 15.73
N ARG A 364 -1.80 11.70 16.59
CA ARG A 364 -0.48 12.21 16.26
C ARG A 364 0.13 11.48 15.06
N GLY A 365 0.08 10.14 15.05
CA GLY A 365 0.56 9.32 13.94
C GLY A 365 -0.16 9.65 12.64
N ALA A 366 -1.50 9.72 12.68
CA ALA A 366 -2.34 10.05 11.54
C ALA A 366 -2.06 11.46 10.95
N GLN A 367 -1.86 12.45 11.82
CA GLN A 367 -1.55 13.83 11.38
C GLN A 367 -0.16 13.92 10.74
N LEU A 368 0.85 13.24 11.29
CA LEU A 368 2.19 13.17 10.71
C LEU A 368 2.16 12.44 9.36
N LEU A 369 1.41 11.37 9.25
CA LEU A 369 1.20 10.64 8.01
C LEU A 369 0.62 11.54 6.92
N ALA A 370 -0.51 12.20 7.19
CA ALA A 370 -1.15 13.09 6.23
C ALA A 370 -0.24 14.29 5.83
N ALA A 371 0.53 14.82 6.79
CA ALA A 371 1.49 15.90 6.51
C ALA A 371 2.64 15.44 5.60
N ASN A 372 3.09 14.17 5.75
CA ASN A 372 4.16 13.61 4.92
C ASN A 372 3.68 13.32 3.49
N VAL A 373 2.52 12.69 3.32
CA VAL A 373 2.06 12.24 2.00
C VAL A 373 1.29 13.32 1.22
N GLY A 374 0.58 14.21 1.91
CA GLY A 374 -0.34 15.17 1.30
C GLY A 374 0.26 16.00 0.15
N PRO A 375 1.51 16.53 0.26
CA PRO A 375 2.15 17.27 -0.83
C PRO A 375 2.40 16.43 -2.10
N HIS A 376 2.41 15.10 -1.99
CA HIS A 376 2.80 14.17 -3.06
C HIS A 376 1.63 13.43 -3.70
N VAL A 377 0.41 13.54 -3.16
CA VAL A 377 -0.77 12.79 -3.66
C VAL A 377 -1.08 13.10 -5.12
N LYS A 378 -0.87 14.37 -5.58
CA LYS A 378 -1.11 14.75 -6.99
C LYS A 378 -0.18 14.03 -7.95
N ASP A 379 1.08 13.82 -7.55
CA ASP A 379 2.10 13.18 -8.38
C ASP A 379 2.06 11.65 -8.24
N MET A 380 1.53 11.17 -7.11
CA MET A 380 1.42 9.74 -6.78
C MET A 380 0.03 9.44 -6.19
N PRO A 381 -1.02 9.33 -7.03
CA PRO A 381 -2.41 9.13 -6.58
C PRO A 381 -2.63 7.96 -5.61
N PRO A 382 -1.92 6.82 -5.69
CA PRO A 382 -2.08 5.73 -4.71
C PRO A 382 -1.76 6.09 -3.25
N LEU A 383 -1.10 7.24 -2.99
CA LEU A 383 -0.92 7.76 -1.63
C LEU A 383 -2.21 8.33 -1.02
N GLU A 384 -3.26 8.51 -1.83
CA GLU A 384 -4.52 9.09 -1.39
C GLU A 384 -5.20 8.29 -0.27
N GLY A 385 -5.05 6.95 -0.26
CA GLY A 385 -5.56 6.10 0.80
C GLY A 385 -5.11 6.54 2.20
N PHE A 386 -3.87 6.97 2.35
CA PHE A 386 -3.34 7.49 3.61
C PHE A 386 -4.05 8.77 4.11
N MET A 387 -4.64 9.55 3.22
CA MET A 387 -5.35 10.78 3.57
C MET A 387 -6.68 10.50 4.27
N THR A 388 -7.19 9.27 4.24
CA THR A 388 -8.40 8.86 4.97
C THR A 388 -8.14 8.62 6.46
N VAL A 389 -6.90 8.29 6.83
CA VAL A 389 -6.52 7.84 8.19
C VAL A 389 -6.82 8.86 9.29
N PRO A 390 -6.59 10.17 9.15
CA PRO A 390 -6.97 11.15 10.17
C PRO A 390 -8.45 11.11 10.52
N LEU A 391 -9.33 11.04 9.51
CA LEU A 391 -10.78 10.97 9.74
C LEU A 391 -11.20 9.61 10.33
N ALA A 392 -10.57 8.51 9.90
CA ALA A 392 -10.81 7.19 10.47
C ALA A 392 -10.49 7.13 11.98
N VAL A 393 -9.41 7.80 12.41
CA VAL A 393 -9.08 7.96 13.84
C VAL A 393 -10.17 8.74 14.56
N GLU A 394 -10.62 9.88 14.02
CA GLU A 394 -11.66 10.69 14.67
C GLU A 394 -13.00 9.92 14.73
N VAL A 395 -13.36 9.12 13.71
CA VAL A 395 -14.53 8.23 13.71
C VAL A 395 -14.41 7.19 14.83
N ARG A 396 -13.28 6.47 14.90
CA ARG A 396 -13.07 5.42 15.89
C ARG A 396 -13.19 5.90 17.34
N PHE A 397 -12.84 7.17 17.61
CA PHE A 397 -12.91 7.79 18.93
C PHE A 397 -14.10 8.73 19.11
N HIS A 398 -15.09 8.69 18.22
CA HIS A 398 -16.34 9.46 18.28
C HIS A 398 -16.13 10.98 18.43
N LYS A 399 -15.12 11.52 17.74
CA LYS A 399 -14.80 12.96 17.77
C LYS A 399 -15.66 13.75 16.81
N TRP A 400 -16.98 13.60 16.93
CA TRP A 400 -17.97 14.14 16.00
C TRP A 400 -17.81 15.63 15.71
N ASN A 401 -17.52 16.43 16.73
CA ASN A 401 -17.29 17.86 16.56
C ASN A 401 -16.04 18.18 15.73
N GLU A 402 -14.99 17.38 15.86
CA GLU A 402 -13.76 17.54 15.07
C GLU A 402 -13.99 17.15 13.62
N ILE A 403 -14.75 16.07 13.39
CA ILE A 403 -15.15 15.62 12.04
C ILE A 403 -15.95 16.71 11.33
N LEU A 404 -16.97 17.30 12.01
CA LEU A 404 -17.82 18.33 11.39
C LEU A 404 -17.07 19.65 11.12
N LYS A 405 -15.94 19.89 11.76
CA LYS A 405 -15.05 21.05 11.51
C LYS A 405 -13.96 20.75 10.47
N ALA A 406 -13.74 19.47 10.14
CA ALA A 406 -12.70 19.09 9.18
C ALA A 406 -12.97 19.72 7.82
N PRO A 407 -11.97 20.38 7.20
CA PRO A 407 -12.14 20.95 5.87
C PRO A 407 -12.38 19.85 4.85
N GLN A 408 -13.12 20.17 3.79
CA GLN A 408 -13.27 19.27 2.66
C GLN A 408 -11.92 19.05 1.99
N PRO A 409 -11.57 17.80 1.63
CA PRO A 409 -10.37 17.52 0.85
C PRO A 409 -10.35 18.22 -0.51
N ASP A 410 -9.18 18.32 -1.14
CA ASP A 410 -9.06 18.77 -2.53
C ASP A 410 -9.93 17.87 -3.42
N SER A 411 -10.71 18.48 -4.32
CA SER A 411 -11.63 17.75 -5.21
C SER A 411 -10.94 16.75 -6.14
N ALA A 412 -9.63 16.84 -6.31
CA ALA A 412 -8.82 15.86 -7.01
C ALA A 412 -8.61 14.57 -6.19
N MET A 413 -8.81 14.63 -4.87
CA MET A 413 -8.70 13.49 -3.96
C MET A 413 -10.08 12.84 -3.82
N HIS A 414 -10.40 11.92 -4.73
CA HIS A 414 -11.73 11.30 -4.81
C HIS A 414 -12.04 10.44 -3.58
N THR A 415 -11.16 9.52 -3.23
CA THR A 415 -11.34 8.58 -2.10
C THR A 415 -11.39 9.31 -0.77
N ALA A 416 -10.48 10.26 -0.54
CA ALA A 416 -10.46 11.08 0.67
C ALA A 416 -11.74 11.94 0.80
N THR A 417 -12.28 12.43 -0.33
CA THR A 417 -13.56 13.16 -0.34
C THR A 417 -14.73 12.27 0.06
N VAL A 418 -14.80 11.04 -0.46
CA VAL A 418 -15.86 10.08 -0.08
C VAL A 418 -15.76 9.71 1.40
N PHE A 419 -14.54 9.49 1.92
CA PHE A 419 -14.33 9.26 3.35
C PHE A 419 -14.71 10.46 4.22
N TRP A 420 -14.52 11.68 3.73
CA TRP A 420 -14.97 12.89 4.43
C TRP A 420 -16.51 12.93 4.53
N HIS A 421 -17.22 12.59 3.46
CA HIS A 421 -18.69 12.47 3.49
C HIS A 421 -19.15 11.34 4.42
N PHE A 422 -18.49 10.16 4.35
CA PHE A 422 -18.74 9.04 5.26
C PHE A 422 -18.61 9.46 6.74
N ALA A 423 -17.48 10.06 7.13
CA ALA A 423 -17.23 10.48 8.51
C ALA A 423 -18.26 11.53 8.99
N ARG A 424 -18.62 12.50 8.13
CA ARG A 424 -19.64 13.50 8.42
C ARG A 424 -21.02 12.86 8.56
N GLY A 425 -21.37 11.91 7.70
CA GLY A 425 -22.62 11.17 7.80
C GLY A 425 -22.76 10.46 9.14
N LEU A 426 -21.69 9.79 9.62
CA LEU A 426 -21.65 9.18 10.95
C LEU A 426 -21.81 10.23 12.06
N ALA A 427 -21.14 11.38 11.95
CA ALA A 427 -21.25 12.46 12.92
C ALA A 427 -22.67 13.07 12.95
N PHE A 428 -23.31 13.26 11.80
CA PHE A 428 -24.70 13.72 11.73
C PHE A 428 -25.67 12.70 12.32
N ALA A 429 -25.56 11.41 11.95
CA ALA A 429 -26.42 10.37 12.53
C ALA A 429 -26.25 10.28 14.05
N SER A 430 -25.01 10.37 14.56
CA SER A 430 -24.71 10.32 15.99
C SER A 430 -25.20 11.56 16.76
N THR A 431 -25.45 12.68 16.08
CA THR A 431 -25.95 13.94 16.68
C THR A 431 -27.41 14.21 16.39
N GLY A 432 -28.16 13.23 15.83
CA GLY A 432 -29.59 13.30 15.58
C GLY A 432 -30.01 14.12 14.34
N LYS A 433 -29.05 14.45 13.47
CA LYS A 433 -29.28 15.17 12.21
C LYS A 433 -29.43 14.18 11.06
N LEU A 434 -30.62 13.51 11.05
CA LEU A 434 -30.83 12.37 10.15
C LEU A 434 -30.93 12.77 8.68
N ASP A 435 -31.54 13.89 8.35
CA ASP A 435 -31.66 14.35 6.96
C ASP A 435 -30.28 14.64 6.35
N GLU A 436 -29.39 15.27 7.13
CA GLU A 436 -28.01 15.52 6.71
C GLU A 436 -27.22 14.21 6.59
N ALA A 437 -27.42 13.25 7.51
CA ALA A 437 -26.79 11.95 7.45
C ALA A 437 -27.21 11.15 6.20
N GLU A 438 -28.50 11.19 5.83
CA GLU A 438 -29.02 10.55 4.61
C GLU A 438 -28.45 11.19 3.34
N ALA A 439 -28.29 12.53 3.32
CA ALA A 439 -27.67 13.21 2.19
C ALA A 439 -26.21 12.78 2.00
N GLU A 440 -25.44 12.65 3.10
CA GLU A 440 -24.07 12.15 3.06
C GLU A 440 -24.02 10.67 2.64
N HIS A 441 -24.94 9.84 3.14
CA HIS A 441 -25.02 8.43 2.75
C HIS A 441 -25.31 8.25 1.26
N LYS A 442 -26.24 9.03 0.72
CA LYS A 442 -26.54 9.04 -0.71
C LYS A 442 -25.30 9.37 -1.55
N PHE A 443 -24.51 10.36 -1.11
CA PHE A 443 -23.25 10.71 -1.79
C PHE A 443 -22.26 9.53 -1.79
N VAL A 444 -22.08 8.87 -0.63
CA VAL A 444 -21.19 7.72 -0.50
C VAL A 444 -21.62 6.57 -1.43
N ALA A 445 -22.92 6.24 -1.46
CA ALA A 445 -23.47 5.18 -2.31
C ALA A 445 -23.29 5.49 -3.81
N GLU A 446 -23.58 6.73 -4.24
CA GLU A 446 -23.37 7.15 -5.62
C GLU A 446 -21.89 7.16 -6.03
N ALA A 447 -20.99 7.49 -5.10
CA ALA A 447 -19.54 7.46 -5.33
C ALA A 447 -19.03 6.02 -5.45
N GLU A 448 -19.50 5.10 -4.59
CA GLU A 448 -19.19 3.67 -4.67
C GLU A 448 -19.60 3.11 -6.03
N GLU A 449 -20.84 3.37 -6.47
CA GLU A 449 -21.34 2.90 -7.76
C GLU A 449 -20.49 3.40 -8.95
N LYS A 450 -20.06 4.68 -8.91
CA LYS A 450 -19.27 5.33 -9.96
C LYS A 450 -17.78 4.98 -9.93
N THR A 451 -17.29 4.39 -8.85
CA THR A 451 -15.87 4.03 -8.70
C THR A 451 -15.51 2.93 -9.69
N PRO A 452 -14.42 3.10 -10.48
CA PRO A 452 -13.96 2.08 -11.41
C PRO A 452 -13.68 0.74 -10.71
N PRO A 453 -14.06 -0.40 -11.31
CA PRO A 453 -13.92 -1.71 -10.66
C PRO A 453 -12.47 -2.16 -10.47
N ASP A 454 -11.54 -1.53 -11.16
CA ASP A 454 -10.10 -1.78 -11.09
C ASP A 454 -9.34 -0.75 -10.25
N ALA A 455 -10.03 0.29 -9.75
CA ALA A 455 -9.41 1.27 -8.86
C ALA A 455 -8.89 0.61 -7.58
N ILE A 456 -7.62 0.86 -7.26
CA ILE A 456 -6.93 0.35 -6.07
C ILE A 456 -7.01 1.39 -4.96
N PHE A 457 -7.30 0.94 -3.73
CA PHE A 457 -7.44 1.83 -2.59
C PHE A 457 -6.09 2.39 -2.14
N GLN A 458 -5.09 1.53 -2.01
CA GLN A 458 -3.76 1.86 -1.52
C GLN A 458 -2.72 0.89 -2.09
N MET A 459 -1.50 1.34 -2.25
CA MET A 459 -0.36 0.47 -2.59
C MET A 459 0.39 0.02 -1.31
N PRO A 460 1.08 -1.12 -1.35
CA PRO A 460 1.32 -2.02 -2.49
C PRO A 460 0.22 -3.06 -2.70
N ILE A 461 -0.77 -3.15 -1.83
CA ILE A 461 -1.80 -4.16 -1.83
C ILE A 461 -2.94 -3.79 -2.80
N ASN A 462 -3.55 -4.82 -3.38
CA ASN A 462 -4.55 -4.66 -4.43
C ASN A 462 -5.99 -4.83 -3.93
N ASN A 463 -6.35 -4.25 -2.77
CA ASN A 463 -7.75 -4.15 -2.40
C ASN A 463 -8.43 -3.07 -3.23
N LYS A 464 -9.65 -3.34 -3.67
CA LYS A 464 -10.38 -2.44 -4.54
C LYS A 464 -10.99 -1.29 -3.74
N THR A 465 -10.82 -0.06 -4.23
CA THR A 465 -11.48 1.12 -3.65
C THR A 465 -12.97 0.89 -3.48
N LYS A 466 -13.60 0.24 -4.45
CA LYS A 466 -15.03 -0.08 -4.41
C LYS A 466 -15.43 -0.92 -3.21
N ASP A 467 -14.62 -1.92 -2.83
CA ASP A 467 -14.91 -2.78 -1.68
C ASP A 467 -14.80 -1.99 -0.36
N ILE A 468 -13.81 -1.11 -0.24
CA ILE A 468 -13.65 -0.24 0.92
C ILE A 468 -14.82 0.76 1.04
N LEU A 469 -15.25 1.36 -0.07
CA LEU A 469 -16.41 2.25 -0.09
C LEU A 469 -17.71 1.50 0.19
N LYS A 470 -17.83 0.22 -0.19
CA LYS A 470 -18.98 -0.62 0.15
C LYS A 470 -19.08 -0.90 1.65
N ILE A 471 -17.95 -1.07 2.33
CA ILE A 471 -17.94 -1.14 3.80
C ILE A 471 -18.41 0.20 4.38
N ALA A 472 -17.89 1.33 3.88
CA ALA A 472 -18.27 2.66 4.35
C ALA A 472 -19.78 2.92 4.18
N GLU A 473 -20.34 2.59 3.02
CA GLU A 473 -21.78 2.70 2.73
C GLU A 473 -22.63 1.92 3.74
N ASN A 474 -22.29 0.63 3.94
CA ASN A 474 -23.04 -0.23 4.85
C ASN A 474 -22.92 0.22 6.32
N VAL A 475 -21.71 0.62 6.76
CA VAL A 475 -21.50 1.11 8.13
C VAL A 475 -22.27 2.42 8.39
N LEU A 476 -22.27 3.35 7.44
CA LEU A 476 -23.04 4.59 7.56
C LEU A 476 -24.55 4.33 7.51
N GLY A 477 -25.00 3.45 6.61
CA GLY A 477 -26.40 3.02 6.55
C GLY A 477 -26.85 2.40 7.87
N ALA A 478 -26.03 1.50 8.45
CA ALA A 478 -26.31 0.89 9.75
C ALA A 478 -26.42 1.94 10.88
N LYS A 479 -25.56 2.95 10.89
CA LYS A 479 -25.62 4.03 11.89
C LYS A 479 -26.90 4.86 11.76
N ILE A 480 -27.35 5.13 10.53
CA ILE A 480 -28.62 5.84 10.27
C ILE A 480 -29.82 4.97 10.71
N SER A 481 -29.81 3.68 10.35
CA SER A 481 -30.87 2.73 10.75
C SER A 481 -30.97 2.61 12.26
N LEU A 482 -29.83 2.51 12.95
CA LEU A 482 -29.77 2.52 14.42
C LEU A 482 -30.37 3.79 15.02
N ALA A 483 -30.03 4.95 14.46
CA ALA A 483 -30.56 6.23 14.93
C ALA A 483 -32.06 6.37 14.69
N LYS A 484 -32.63 5.66 13.71
CA LYS A 484 -34.08 5.54 13.47
C LYS A 484 -34.77 4.48 14.33
N GLY A 485 -34.00 3.64 15.05
CA GLY A 485 -34.52 2.52 15.83
C GLY A 485 -34.83 1.26 15.02
N ASP A 486 -34.41 1.20 13.76
CA ASP A 486 -34.54 0.01 12.90
C ASP A 486 -33.38 -0.95 13.15
N MET A 487 -33.55 -1.84 14.14
CA MET A 487 -32.50 -2.76 14.57
C MET A 487 -32.25 -3.86 13.54
N ASP A 488 -33.29 -4.33 12.84
CA ASP A 488 -33.13 -5.38 11.82
C ASP A 488 -32.29 -4.88 10.63
N ALA A 489 -32.61 -3.68 10.12
CA ALA A 489 -31.80 -3.06 9.08
C ALA A 489 -30.36 -2.82 9.55
N THR A 490 -30.17 -2.37 10.79
CA THR A 490 -28.85 -2.13 11.38
C THR A 490 -27.99 -3.40 11.39
N VAL A 491 -28.53 -4.52 11.90
CA VAL A 491 -27.81 -5.81 11.96
C VAL A 491 -27.49 -6.33 10.57
N ASN A 492 -28.44 -6.23 9.61
CA ASN A 492 -28.24 -6.72 8.26
C ASN A 492 -27.14 -5.92 7.53
N GLN A 493 -27.10 -4.61 7.66
CA GLN A 493 -26.07 -3.76 7.06
C GLN A 493 -24.69 -4.00 7.69
N LEU A 494 -24.59 -4.16 9.02
CA LEU A 494 -23.32 -4.51 9.67
C LEU A 494 -22.83 -5.89 9.27
N ARG A 495 -23.71 -6.89 9.13
CA ARG A 495 -23.33 -8.20 8.59
C ARG A 495 -22.83 -8.13 7.15
N ALA A 496 -23.46 -7.31 6.32
CA ALA A 496 -23.00 -7.06 4.95
C ALA A 496 -21.61 -6.41 4.95
N ALA A 497 -21.38 -5.41 5.80
CA ALA A 497 -20.06 -4.77 5.95
C ALA A 497 -18.99 -5.74 6.43
N VAL A 498 -19.32 -6.61 7.41
CA VAL A 498 -18.41 -7.68 7.89
C VAL A 498 -18.05 -8.64 6.75
N ALA A 499 -19.03 -9.06 5.95
CA ALA A 499 -18.78 -9.97 4.84
C ALA A 499 -17.83 -9.38 3.78
N VAL A 500 -17.97 -8.08 3.48
CA VAL A 500 -17.03 -7.39 2.58
C VAL A 500 -15.65 -7.26 3.24
N GLN A 501 -15.57 -6.85 4.52
CA GLN A 501 -14.28 -6.76 5.24
C GLN A 501 -13.56 -8.10 5.27
N ASP A 502 -14.27 -9.22 5.44
CA ASP A 502 -13.70 -10.57 5.46
C ASP A 502 -13.14 -11.02 4.10
N SER A 503 -13.65 -10.47 3.02
CA SER A 503 -13.21 -10.79 1.67
C SER A 503 -11.98 -9.99 1.22
N LEU A 504 -11.59 -8.96 1.98
CA LEU A 504 -10.40 -8.19 1.68
C LEU A 504 -9.14 -9.06 1.76
N LYS A 505 -8.20 -8.79 0.87
CA LYS A 505 -6.87 -9.38 0.96
C LYS A 505 -6.16 -8.86 2.19
N TYR A 506 -5.26 -9.68 2.70
CA TYR A 506 -4.39 -9.29 3.80
C TYR A 506 -3.61 -8.02 3.45
N ASP A 507 -3.59 -7.05 4.37
CA ASP A 507 -2.84 -5.82 4.35
C ASP A 507 -2.46 -5.39 5.77
N GLU A 508 -1.36 -4.68 5.93
CA GLU A 508 -0.91 -4.12 7.21
C GLU A 508 -0.38 -2.69 7.04
N PRO A 509 -0.99 -1.73 7.74
CA PRO A 509 -2.28 -1.82 8.44
C PRO A 509 -3.44 -2.13 7.49
N GLN A 510 -4.52 -2.72 8.01
CA GLN A 510 -5.68 -3.06 7.20
C GLN A 510 -6.27 -1.82 6.52
N ASP A 511 -6.65 -1.94 5.24
CA ASP A 511 -7.25 -0.86 4.46
C ASP A 511 -8.55 -0.32 5.08
N TRP A 512 -9.37 -1.17 5.71
CA TRP A 512 -10.43 -0.72 6.58
C TRP A 512 -9.91 -0.60 8.01
N PHE A 513 -9.80 0.61 8.51
CA PHE A 513 -9.03 1.02 9.68
C PHE A 513 -9.39 0.35 11.02
N TYR A 514 -10.61 -0.21 11.18
CA TYR A 514 -11.07 -0.85 12.41
C TYR A 514 -12.05 -2.00 12.14
N PRO A 515 -12.15 -2.99 13.07
CA PRO A 515 -13.04 -4.13 12.88
C PRO A 515 -14.51 -3.74 12.93
N VAL A 516 -15.28 -4.02 11.87
CA VAL A 516 -16.75 -3.80 11.85
C VAL A 516 -17.46 -4.71 12.87
N ARG A 517 -16.87 -5.84 13.21
CA ARG A 517 -17.40 -6.76 14.25
C ARG A 517 -17.55 -6.13 15.61
N GLU A 518 -16.76 -5.11 15.94
CA GLU A 518 -16.95 -4.34 17.18
C GLU A 518 -18.36 -3.73 17.23
N SER A 519 -18.77 -3.06 16.15
CA SER A 519 -20.10 -2.44 16.05
C SER A 519 -21.22 -3.48 15.94
N LEU A 520 -21.04 -4.55 15.18
CA LEU A 520 -22.03 -5.63 15.09
C LEU A 520 -22.29 -6.27 16.45
N GLY A 521 -21.23 -6.66 17.17
CA GLY A 521 -21.35 -7.25 18.51
C GLY A 521 -22.02 -6.32 19.51
N ALA A 522 -21.71 -5.01 19.45
CA ALA A 522 -22.35 -4.01 20.32
C ALA A 522 -23.85 -3.83 20.03
N VAL A 523 -24.26 -3.87 18.75
CA VAL A 523 -25.67 -3.81 18.38
C VAL A 523 -26.42 -5.09 18.83
N LEU A 524 -25.80 -6.27 18.68
CA LEU A 524 -26.36 -7.53 19.16
C LEU A 524 -26.59 -7.51 20.68
N LEU A 525 -25.65 -6.97 21.48
CA LEU A 525 -25.87 -6.72 22.91
C LEU A 525 -27.06 -5.80 23.18
N LYS A 526 -27.22 -4.73 22.40
CA LYS A 526 -28.32 -3.77 22.59
C LYS A 526 -29.71 -4.39 22.34
N ILE A 527 -29.82 -5.38 21.47
CA ILE A 527 -31.08 -6.08 21.18
C ILE A 527 -31.27 -7.33 22.05
N GLY A 528 -30.32 -7.66 22.95
CA GLY A 528 -30.39 -8.81 23.84
C GLY A 528 -29.99 -10.14 23.19
N ASP A 529 -29.35 -10.12 22.03
CA ASP A 529 -28.75 -11.33 21.42
C ASP A 529 -27.32 -11.50 21.97
N ASP A 530 -27.24 -11.87 23.25
CA ASP A 530 -25.98 -11.98 23.98
C ASP A 530 -25.11 -13.12 23.44
N ALA A 531 -25.72 -14.21 22.95
CA ALA A 531 -25.01 -15.33 22.35
C ALA A 531 -24.41 -14.96 20.98
N GLY A 532 -25.16 -14.26 20.13
CA GLY A 532 -24.66 -13.74 18.87
C GLY A 532 -23.56 -12.67 19.06
N ALA A 533 -23.66 -11.87 20.13
CA ALA A 533 -22.63 -10.92 20.50
C ALA A 533 -21.33 -11.63 20.92
N GLU A 534 -21.43 -12.68 21.79
CA GLU A 534 -20.27 -13.51 22.16
C GLU A 534 -19.58 -14.07 20.93
N GLU A 535 -20.33 -14.71 20.02
CA GLU A 535 -19.79 -15.28 18.79
C GLU A 535 -19.07 -14.23 17.94
N THR A 536 -19.69 -13.06 17.76
CA THR A 536 -19.15 -11.96 16.97
C THR A 536 -17.84 -11.42 17.55
N PHE A 537 -17.77 -11.18 18.86
CA PHE A 537 -16.53 -10.68 19.50
C PHE A 537 -15.43 -11.74 19.51
N ARG A 538 -15.74 -13.03 19.64
CA ARG A 538 -14.75 -14.11 19.52
C ARG A 538 -14.19 -14.18 18.10
N ALA A 539 -15.06 -14.12 17.08
CA ALA A 539 -14.64 -14.08 15.68
C ALA A 539 -13.74 -12.88 15.35
N ASP A 540 -13.95 -11.73 16.03
CA ASP A 540 -13.00 -10.63 15.94
C ASP A 540 -11.66 -10.94 16.62
N LEU A 541 -11.70 -11.53 17.82
CA LEU A 541 -10.49 -11.86 18.58
C LEU A 541 -9.62 -12.94 17.93
N ASP A 542 -10.20 -13.80 17.08
CA ASP A 542 -9.46 -14.75 16.25
C ASP A 542 -8.65 -14.03 15.15
N ARG A 543 -9.16 -12.92 14.61
CA ARG A 543 -8.50 -12.09 13.58
C ARG A 543 -7.61 -11.01 14.17
N ASN A 544 -8.06 -10.38 15.26
CA ASN A 544 -7.43 -9.28 15.98
C ASN A 544 -7.17 -9.69 17.44
N PRO A 545 -6.20 -10.57 17.72
CA PRO A 545 -5.95 -11.08 19.04
C PRO A 545 -5.79 -9.94 20.07
N ARG A 546 -6.35 -10.14 21.24
CA ARG A 546 -6.30 -9.15 22.35
C ARG A 546 -6.88 -7.77 22.05
N ASN A 547 -7.67 -7.61 20.96
CA ASN A 547 -8.36 -6.34 20.69
C ASN A 547 -9.18 -5.91 21.92
N PRO A 548 -8.80 -4.80 22.62
CA PRO A 548 -9.45 -4.46 23.87
C PRO A 548 -10.93 -4.13 23.73
N ARG A 549 -11.38 -3.56 22.59
CA ARG A 549 -12.79 -3.25 22.38
C ARG A 549 -13.62 -4.53 22.26
N SER A 550 -13.14 -5.53 21.54
CA SER A 550 -13.78 -6.85 21.47
C SER A 550 -13.70 -7.61 22.79
N LEU A 551 -12.59 -7.51 23.54
CA LEU A 551 -12.52 -8.04 24.90
C LEU A 551 -13.55 -7.38 25.83
N PHE A 552 -13.72 -6.06 25.75
CA PHE A 552 -14.75 -5.35 26.50
C PHE A 552 -16.17 -5.84 26.11
N GLY A 553 -16.47 -5.91 24.82
CA GLY A 553 -17.76 -6.39 24.34
C GLY A 553 -18.04 -7.83 24.76
N LEU A 554 -17.07 -8.72 24.65
CA LEU A 554 -17.15 -10.11 25.11
C LEU A 554 -17.40 -10.21 26.62
N GLU A 555 -16.74 -9.36 27.42
CA GLU A 555 -17.02 -9.29 28.85
C GLU A 555 -18.47 -8.92 29.14
N GLN A 556 -19.06 -7.95 28.38
CA GLN A 556 -20.48 -7.57 28.57
C GLN A 556 -21.41 -8.72 28.16
N ALA A 557 -21.18 -9.40 27.03
CA ALA A 557 -21.95 -10.55 26.58
C ALA A 557 -21.96 -11.68 27.62
N LEU A 558 -20.78 -12.03 28.14
CA LEU A 558 -20.64 -13.08 29.16
C LEU A 558 -21.38 -12.71 30.47
N LYS A 559 -21.36 -11.44 30.87
CA LYS A 559 -22.11 -10.98 32.04
C LYS A 559 -23.61 -11.05 31.84
N ALA A 560 -24.10 -10.67 30.66
CA ALA A 560 -25.52 -10.74 30.34
C ALA A 560 -26.06 -12.17 30.38
N MET A 561 -25.19 -13.16 30.11
CA MET A 561 -25.48 -14.60 30.20
C MET A 561 -25.16 -15.21 31.59
N ASP A 562 -24.94 -14.41 32.64
CA ASP A 562 -24.56 -14.84 33.99
C ASP A 562 -23.23 -15.64 34.09
N ARG A 563 -22.37 -15.61 33.05
CA ARG A 563 -21.06 -16.26 33.01
C ARG A 563 -19.98 -15.39 33.66
N ASN A 564 -20.18 -15.01 34.91
CA ASN A 564 -19.37 -14.03 35.64
C ASN A 564 -17.90 -14.44 35.84
N TYR A 565 -17.61 -15.75 35.96
CA TYR A 565 -16.23 -16.25 36.06
C TYR A 565 -15.45 -15.98 34.77
N ASP A 566 -16.01 -16.35 33.63
CA ASP A 566 -15.42 -16.14 32.32
C ASP A 566 -15.27 -14.65 32.01
N ALA A 567 -16.29 -13.85 32.31
CA ALA A 567 -16.26 -12.39 32.18
C ALA A 567 -15.10 -11.78 32.99
N GLY A 568 -14.87 -12.27 34.22
CA GLY A 568 -13.74 -11.84 35.06
C GLY A 568 -12.37 -12.18 34.47
N PHE A 569 -12.25 -13.28 33.73
CA PHE A 569 -11.02 -13.65 33.03
C PHE A 569 -10.78 -12.73 31.81
N VAL A 570 -11.81 -12.51 30.99
CA VAL A 570 -11.75 -11.61 29.81
C VAL A 570 -11.44 -10.18 30.25
N ARG A 571 -12.03 -9.72 31.37
CA ARG A 571 -11.75 -8.40 31.93
C ARG A 571 -10.26 -8.19 32.23
N LYS A 572 -9.57 -9.18 32.80
CA LYS A 572 -8.13 -9.08 33.07
C LYS A 572 -7.31 -8.89 31.79
N GLN A 573 -7.73 -9.55 30.70
CA GLN A 573 -7.08 -9.35 29.40
C GLN A 573 -7.36 -7.95 28.86
N PHE A 574 -8.58 -7.44 28.98
CA PHE A 574 -8.89 -6.06 28.63
C PHE A 574 -8.02 -5.07 29.40
N ASP A 575 -7.99 -5.16 30.73
CA ASP A 575 -7.25 -4.24 31.61
C ASP A 575 -5.73 -4.24 31.30
N ALA A 576 -5.16 -5.37 30.85
CA ALA A 576 -3.76 -5.46 30.45
C ALA A 576 -3.46 -4.73 29.12
N ASN A 577 -4.42 -4.73 28.20
CA ASN A 577 -4.19 -4.26 26.82
C ASN A 577 -4.76 -2.85 26.56
N TRP A 578 -5.72 -2.37 27.35
CA TRP A 578 -6.32 -1.06 27.17
C TRP A 578 -5.40 0.08 27.63
N LYS A 579 -5.23 1.09 26.75
CA LYS A 579 -4.40 2.30 27.02
C LYS A 579 -5.22 3.59 26.90
N GLY A 580 -6.53 3.48 26.74
CA GLY A 580 -7.43 4.65 26.70
C GLY A 580 -7.57 5.32 28.07
N ALA A 581 -7.90 6.62 28.06
CA ALA A 581 -8.04 7.42 29.27
C ALA A 581 -9.24 6.99 30.15
N ALA A 582 -10.28 6.45 29.54
CA ALA A 582 -11.46 5.92 30.22
C ALA A 582 -11.81 4.53 29.63
N ARG A 583 -12.48 3.71 30.44
CA ARG A 583 -13.05 2.45 29.97
C ARG A 583 -14.18 2.75 28.97
N PRO A 584 -14.27 2.02 27.84
CA PRO A 584 -15.34 2.23 26.89
C PRO A 584 -16.69 1.79 27.45
N THR A 585 -17.76 2.28 26.86
CA THR A 585 -19.13 1.80 26.99
C THR A 585 -19.52 0.99 25.74
N VAL A 586 -20.68 0.30 25.78
CA VAL A 586 -21.19 -0.38 24.59
C VAL A 586 -21.48 0.61 23.44
N ASP A 587 -21.87 1.85 23.79
CA ASP A 587 -22.11 2.91 22.80
C ASP A 587 -20.83 3.39 22.10
N ASP A 588 -19.66 3.25 22.77
CA ASP A 588 -18.38 3.60 22.16
C ASP A 588 -17.89 2.59 21.11
N LEU A 589 -18.59 1.45 20.96
CA LEU A 589 -18.25 0.43 19.96
C LEU A 589 -19.09 0.57 18.66
N VAL A 590 -20.16 1.40 18.67
CA VAL A 590 -21.14 1.51 17.57
C VAL A 590 -20.94 2.75 16.71
#